data_70132dfcdbb1ddc76c22aa8c8edf6584
#
_entry.id   70132dfcdbb1ddc76c22aa8c8edf6584
#
_cell.length_a   1.000
_cell.length_b   1.000
_cell.length_c   1.000
_cell.angle_alpha   90.00
_cell.angle_beta   90.00
_cell.angle_gamma   90.00
#
_symmetry.space_group_name_H-M   'P 1'
#
loop_
_entity.id
_entity.type
_entity.pdbx_description
1 polymer ?
#
loop_
_entity_poly.entity_id
_entity_poly.type
_entity_poly.pdbx_seq_one_letter_code
_entity_poly.pdbx_strand_id
1 'polypeptide(L)'
;VDTPDGTNWLNGGEFVITTAYMLHEEKDLLEFLQVLHEKQAAGVGIKENRYITTIPETALKMADELNLPLISVPEAYPFVDIINPVLTQIISRQSLLLTQANKIHKEFLGLAINNNSVPEILKTLSSIIRIPCAFIDTHFRNIFFSDESSSLMQKLQDADMESITSEFLEQYDYYTVAN
;
A
#
# COMPACT_ATOMS: atom_id res chain seq x y z
N VAL A 1 17.51 3.80 -17.36
CA VAL A 1 16.94 3.94 -18.71
C VAL A 1 17.79 4.94 -19.46
N ASP A 2 18.60 4.49 -20.41
CA ASP A 2 19.53 5.34 -21.17
C ASP A 2 19.31 5.21 -22.70
N THR A 3 18.16 4.63 -23.11
CA THR A 3 17.75 4.51 -24.51
C THR A 3 16.40 5.20 -24.73
N PRO A 4 16.13 5.79 -25.93
CA PRO A 4 14.89 6.51 -26.21
C PRO A 4 13.63 5.66 -26.03
N ASP A 5 13.73 4.37 -26.28
CA ASP A 5 12.65 3.39 -26.18
C ASP A 5 12.49 2.79 -24.76
N GLY A 6 13.42 3.11 -23.84
CA GLY A 6 13.43 2.56 -22.48
C GLY A 6 12.16 2.85 -21.68
N THR A 7 11.49 3.97 -21.95
CA THR A 7 10.22 4.33 -21.33
C THR A 7 9.04 3.48 -21.79
N ASN A 8 9.15 2.80 -22.94
CA ASN A 8 8.08 1.93 -23.47
C ASN A 8 7.86 0.68 -22.62
N TRP A 9 8.85 0.30 -21.82
CA TRP A 9 8.82 -0.89 -20.97
C TRP A 9 8.25 -0.62 -19.58
N LEU A 10 7.90 0.65 -19.25
CA LEU A 10 7.30 1.01 -17.98
C LEU A 10 5.83 0.58 -17.94
N ASN A 11 5.45 -0.04 -16.84
CA ASN A 11 4.08 -0.54 -16.60
C ASN A 11 3.35 0.26 -15.50
N GLY A 12 4.06 1.22 -14.86
CA GLY A 12 3.58 2.03 -13.75
C GLY A 12 4.11 1.56 -12.40
N GLY A 13 4.47 2.52 -11.56
CA GLY A 13 5.01 2.28 -10.23
C GLY A 13 6.53 2.03 -10.17
N GLU A 14 7.24 2.05 -11.30
CA GLU A 14 8.70 1.91 -11.30
C GLU A 14 9.39 3.22 -10.91
N PHE A 15 10.47 3.11 -10.11
CA PHE A 15 11.42 4.18 -9.91
C PHE A 15 12.52 4.08 -10.98
N VAL A 16 12.60 5.08 -11.85
CA VAL A 16 13.52 5.09 -13.00
C VAL A 16 14.85 5.70 -12.57
N ILE A 17 15.98 5.07 -12.92
CA ILE A 17 17.31 5.64 -12.75
C ILE A 17 17.97 5.78 -14.12
N THR A 18 18.54 6.97 -14.39
CA THR A 18 19.19 7.28 -15.66
C THR A 18 20.48 8.08 -15.46
N THR A 19 21.42 7.90 -16.39
CA THR A 19 22.60 8.78 -16.53
C THR A 19 22.28 10.04 -17.31
N ALA A 20 21.06 10.12 -17.88
CA ALA A 20 20.64 11.18 -18.79
C ALA A 20 21.46 11.26 -20.10
N TYR A 21 22.08 10.14 -20.51
CA TYR A 21 22.92 10.10 -21.73
C TYR A 21 22.20 10.57 -22.99
N MET A 22 20.89 10.31 -23.10
CA MET A 22 20.06 10.67 -24.26
C MET A 22 19.40 12.06 -24.13
N LEU A 23 19.54 12.72 -22.99
CA LEU A 23 18.90 14.00 -22.71
C LEU A 23 19.92 15.13 -22.93
N HIS A 24 20.13 15.49 -24.18
CA HIS A 24 21.16 16.47 -24.57
C HIS A 24 20.74 17.91 -24.35
N GLU A 25 19.44 18.17 -24.47
CA GLU A 25 18.87 19.50 -24.32
C GLU A 25 17.88 19.51 -23.14
N GLU A 26 17.66 20.70 -22.58
CA GLU A 26 16.67 20.90 -21.50
C GLU A 26 15.27 20.41 -21.93
N LYS A 27 14.91 20.64 -23.20
CA LYS A 27 13.64 20.17 -23.77
C LYS A 27 13.49 18.67 -23.69
N ASP A 28 14.55 17.91 -23.99
CA ASP A 28 14.52 16.44 -23.95
C ASP A 28 14.24 15.96 -22.52
N LEU A 29 14.81 16.64 -21.53
CA LEU A 29 14.57 16.34 -20.12
C LEU A 29 13.11 16.61 -19.71
N LEU A 30 12.54 17.73 -20.15
CA LEU A 30 11.14 18.07 -19.85
C LEU A 30 10.18 17.05 -20.52
N GLU A 31 10.42 16.70 -21.78
CA GLU A 31 9.65 15.66 -22.48
C GLU A 31 9.76 14.30 -21.77
N PHE A 32 10.96 13.96 -21.32
CA PHE A 32 11.17 12.72 -20.56
C PHE A 32 10.38 12.69 -19.25
N LEU A 33 10.36 13.79 -18.46
CA LEU A 33 9.57 13.88 -17.24
C LEU A 33 8.07 13.73 -17.52
N GLN A 34 7.59 14.35 -18.61
CA GLN A 34 6.20 14.21 -19.03
C GLN A 34 5.84 12.77 -19.36
N VAL A 35 6.68 12.06 -20.11
CA VAL A 35 6.49 10.66 -20.44
C VAL A 35 6.50 9.76 -19.20
N LEU A 36 7.39 10.04 -18.24
CA LEU A 36 7.41 9.29 -16.97
C LEU A 36 6.12 9.47 -16.17
N HIS A 37 5.59 10.69 -16.12
CA HIS A 37 4.31 10.98 -15.49
C HIS A 37 3.16 10.23 -16.18
N GLU A 38 3.06 10.28 -17.51
CA GLU A 38 2.05 9.57 -18.29
C GLU A 38 2.11 8.05 -18.10
N LYS A 39 3.31 7.52 -17.91
CA LYS A 39 3.56 6.11 -17.60
C LYS A 39 3.37 5.76 -16.12
N GLN A 40 2.96 6.72 -15.30
CA GLN A 40 2.75 6.53 -13.86
C GLN A 40 4.00 6.01 -13.13
N ALA A 41 5.19 6.47 -13.52
CA ALA A 41 6.42 6.16 -12.80
C ALA A 41 6.34 6.67 -11.35
N ALA A 42 6.91 5.92 -10.40
CA ALA A 42 6.95 6.30 -9.00
C ALA A 42 7.94 7.44 -8.70
N GLY A 43 8.85 7.72 -9.63
CA GLY A 43 9.85 8.77 -9.53
C GLY A 43 11.03 8.53 -10.45
N VAL A 44 11.97 9.49 -10.46
CA VAL A 44 13.17 9.41 -11.30
C VAL A 44 14.42 9.86 -10.54
N GLY A 45 15.50 9.10 -10.68
CA GLY A 45 16.84 9.43 -10.22
C GLY A 45 17.74 9.78 -11.40
N ILE A 46 18.30 10.99 -11.41
CA ILE A 46 19.18 11.47 -12.47
C ILE A 46 20.61 11.59 -11.94
N LYS A 47 21.56 10.99 -12.64
CA LYS A 47 22.98 11.05 -12.29
C LYS A 47 23.58 12.35 -12.79
N GLU A 48 23.84 13.28 -11.88
CA GLU A 48 24.50 14.55 -12.19
C GLU A 48 26.01 14.39 -12.40
N ASN A 49 26.61 15.40 -13.03
CA ASN A 49 28.03 15.51 -13.36
C ASN A 49 28.55 14.46 -14.37
N ARG A 50 27.67 13.70 -15.03
CA ARG A 50 28.07 12.76 -16.08
C ARG A 50 27.71 13.27 -17.48
N TYR A 51 26.46 13.51 -17.76
CA TYR A 51 25.97 14.05 -19.02
C TYR A 51 25.12 15.34 -18.81
N ILE A 52 24.49 15.44 -17.67
CA ILE A 52 23.86 16.67 -17.19
C ILE A 52 24.71 17.17 -16.01
N THR A 53 25.22 18.40 -16.11
CA THR A 53 26.04 18.99 -15.03
C THR A 53 25.18 19.25 -13.80
N THR A 54 24.00 19.84 -13.98
CA THR A 54 23.05 20.15 -12.90
C THR A 54 21.64 20.05 -13.47
N ILE A 55 20.71 19.55 -12.70
CA ILE A 55 19.29 19.49 -13.09
C ILE A 55 18.75 20.92 -13.18
N PRO A 56 18.19 21.34 -14.33
CA PRO A 56 17.64 22.69 -14.52
C PRO A 56 16.47 22.97 -13.56
N GLU A 57 16.35 24.24 -13.16
CA GLU A 57 15.26 24.67 -12.27
C GLU A 57 13.87 24.49 -12.91
N THR A 58 13.77 24.60 -14.21
CA THR A 58 12.57 24.32 -15.01
C THR A 58 12.13 22.86 -14.87
N ALA A 59 13.08 21.93 -14.88
CA ALA A 59 12.80 20.50 -14.69
C ALA A 59 12.34 20.20 -13.26
N LEU A 60 12.93 20.87 -12.26
CA LEU A 60 12.48 20.75 -10.87
C LEU A 60 11.04 21.24 -10.69
N LYS A 61 10.73 22.42 -11.25
CA LYS A 61 9.36 22.98 -11.20
C LYS A 61 8.35 22.07 -11.91
N MET A 62 8.70 21.56 -13.08
CA MET A 62 7.84 20.64 -13.81
C MET A 62 7.63 19.32 -13.03
N ALA A 63 8.66 18.77 -12.41
CA ALA A 63 8.54 17.58 -11.59
C ALA A 63 7.60 17.80 -10.38
N ASP A 64 7.67 18.97 -9.74
CA ASP A 64 6.76 19.37 -8.67
C ASP A 64 5.30 19.50 -9.16
N GLU A 65 5.08 20.15 -10.31
CA GLU A 65 3.76 20.28 -10.93
C GLU A 65 3.14 18.92 -11.30
N LEU A 66 3.96 17.99 -11.77
CA LEU A 66 3.57 16.63 -12.12
C LEU A 66 3.44 15.70 -10.88
N ASN A 67 3.81 16.16 -9.69
CA ASN A 67 3.96 15.32 -8.49
C ASN A 67 4.86 14.10 -8.74
N LEU A 68 5.90 14.23 -9.54
CA LEU A 68 6.87 13.21 -9.88
C LEU A 68 8.14 13.42 -9.05
N PRO A 69 8.44 12.56 -8.05
CA PRO A 69 9.68 12.68 -7.28
C PRO A 69 10.92 12.63 -8.19
N LEU A 70 11.73 13.70 -8.17
CA LEU A 70 12.98 13.81 -8.90
C LEU A 70 14.14 13.87 -7.92
N ILE A 71 15.08 12.94 -8.05
CA ILE A 71 16.21 12.78 -7.12
C ILE A 71 17.52 12.97 -7.87
N SER A 72 18.38 13.85 -7.38
CA SER A 72 19.76 13.96 -7.83
C SER A 72 20.58 12.79 -7.28
N VAL A 73 21.26 12.07 -8.16
CA VAL A 73 22.16 10.97 -7.83
C VAL A 73 23.60 11.41 -8.07
N PRO A 74 24.45 11.52 -7.03
CA PRO A 74 25.85 11.90 -7.20
C PRO A 74 26.61 10.89 -8.09
N GLU A 75 27.53 11.39 -8.91
CA GLU A 75 28.32 10.57 -9.84
C GLU A 75 29.09 9.43 -9.15
N ALA A 76 29.58 9.69 -7.96
CA ALA A 76 30.39 8.74 -7.17
C ALA A 76 29.66 7.43 -6.81
N TYR A 77 28.31 7.42 -6.83
CA TYR A 77 27.56 6.23 -6.46
C TYR A 77 27.23 5.37 -7.68
N PRO A 78 27.75 4.14 -7.79
CA PRO A 78 27.29 3.18 -8.80
C PRO A 78 25.79 2.88 -8.63
N PHE A 79 25.05 2.70 -9.70
CA PHE A 79 23.62 2.38 -9.64
C PHE A 79 23.34 1.10 -8.84
N VAL A 80 24.24 0.13 -8.88
CA VAL A 80 24.11 -1.12 -8.14
C VAL A 80 24.06 -0.88 -6.62
N ASP A 81 24.78 0.13 -6.10
CA ASP A 81 24.80 0.49 -4.68
C ASP A 81 23.50 1.18 -4.22
N ILE A 82 22.70 1.66 -5.17
CA ILE A 82 21.35 2.21 -4.94
C ILE A 82 20.30 1.11 -5.11
N ILE A 83 20.39 0.36 -6.20
CA ILE A 83 19.39 -0.64 -6.57
C ILE A 83 19.34 -1.78 -5.54
N ASN A 84 20.48 -2.33 -5.15
CA ASN A 84 20.53 -3.49 -4.25
C ASN A 84 19.90 -3.23 -2.87
N PRO A 85 20.21 -2.14 -2.14
CA PRO A 85 19.55 -1.84 -0.88
C PRO A 85 18.03 -1.61 -1.04
N VAL A 86 17.60 -0.91 -2.10
CA VAL A 86 16.18 -0.66 -2.34
C VAL A 86 15.43 -1.96 -2.60
N LEU A 87 15.95 -2.83 -3.48
CA LEU A 87 15.35 -4.15 -3.74
C LEU A 87 15.32 -5.01 -2.49
N THR A 88 16.39 -4.99 -1.69
CA THR A 88 16.43 -5.72 -0.42
C THR A 88 15.33 -5.25 0.54
N GLN A 89 15.09 -3.94 0.63
CA GLN A 89 14.03 -3.39 1.46
C GLN A 89 12.63 -3.78 0.96
N ILE A 90 12.41 -3.74 -0.35
CA ILE A 90 11.13 -4.14 -0.95
C ILE A 90 10.85 -5.62 -0.65
N ILE A 91 11.83 -6.50 -0.91
CA ILE A 91 11.69 -7.95 -0.69
C ILE A 91 11.49 -8.27 0.79
N SER A 92 12.27 -7.61 1.68
CA SER A 92 12.16 -7.81 3.12
C SER A 92 10.78 -7.39 3.65
N ARG A 93 10.23 -6.28 3.16
CA ARG A 93 8.89 -5.81 3.53
C ARG A 93 7.81 -6.78 3.07
N GLN A 94 7.89 -7.29 1.85
CA GLN A 94 6.93 -8.28 1.33
C GLN A 94 7.02 -9.58 2.12
N SER A 95 8.22 -10.06 2.44
CA SER A 95 8.43 -11.26 3.25
C SER A 95 7.85 -11.11 4.66
N LEU A 96 8.02 -9.94 5.28
CA LEU A 96 7.44 -9.64 6.59
C LEU A 96 5.90 -9.69 6.56
N LEU A 97 5.28 -9.08 5.56
CA LEU A 97 3.81 -9.10 5.39
C LEU A 97 3.28 -10.52 5.20
N LEU A 98 3.94 -11.33 4.37
CA LEU A 98 3.59 -12.74 4.17
C LEU A 98 3.72 -13.55 5.47
N THR A 99 4.79 -13.30 6.23
CA THR A 99 5.01 -13.99 7.52
C THR A 99 3.93 -13.60 8.53
N GLN A 100 3.54 -12.34 8.60
CA GLN A 100 2.44 -11.86 9.46
C GLN A 100 1.11 -12.49 9.04
N ALA A 101 0.79 -12.48 7.73
CA ALA A 101 -0.43 -13.09 7.22
C ALA A 101 -0.51 -14.58 7.55
N ASN A 102 0.59 -15.32 7.35
CA ASN A 102 0.66 -16.75 7.69
C ASN A 102 0.52 -17.00 9.20
N LYS A 103 1.06 -16.12 10.04
CA LYS A 103 0.90 -16.21 11.50
C LYS A 103 -0.57 -16.06 11.89
N ILE A 104 -1.23 -15.02 11.39
CA ILE A 104 -2.65 -14.74 11.62
C ILE A 104 -3.50 -15.94 11.16
N HIS A 105 -3.23 -16.45 9.95
CA HIS A 105 -3.95 -17.59 9.40
C HIS A 105 -3.83 -18.83 10.31
N LYS A 106 -2.62 -19.14 10.80
CA LYS A 106 -2.39 -20.26 11.73
C LYS A 106 -3.12 -20.08 13.07
N GLU A 107 -3.16 -18.85 13.60
CA GLU A 107 -3.90 -18.56 14.84
C GLU A 107 -5.39 -18.82 14.66
N PHE A 108 -6.02 -18.33 13.59
CA PHE A 108 -7.43 -18.59 13.31
C PHE A 108 -7.74 -20.05 13.00
N LEU A 109 -6.87 -20.73 12.27
CA LEU A 109 -7.00 -22.19 12.03
C LEU A 109 -6.98 -22.96 13.35
N GLY A 110 -6.08 -22.60 14.27
CA GLY A 110 -6.01 -23.19 15.60
C GLY A 110 -7.30 -23.00 16.40
N LEU A 111 -7.90 -21.80 16.34
CA LEU A 111 -9.18 -21.52 16.99
C LEU A 111 -10.32 -22.37 16.41
N ALA A 112 -10.38 -22.49 15.08
CA ALA A 112 -11.40 -23.28 14.39
C ALA A 112 -11.30 -24.79 14.70
N ILE A 113 -10.07 -25.35 14.70
CA ILE A 113 -9.84 -26.78 14.97
C ILE A 113 -10.18 -27.14 16.43
N ASN A 114 -9.88 -26.24 17.37
CA ASN A 114 -10.12 -26.48 18.81
C ASN A 114 -11.56 -26.20 19.22
N ASN A 115 -12.50 -25.95 18.30
CA ASN A 115 -13.89 -25.60 18.58
C ASN A 115 -14.03 -24.44 19.59
N ASN A 116 -13.18 -23.43 19.46
CA ASN A 116 -13.25 -22.28 20.33
C ASN A 116 -14.57 -21.51 20.15
N SER A 117 -15.02 -20.87 21.20
CA SER A 117 -16.26 -20.08 21.18
C SER A 117 -16.13 -18.82 20.34
N VAL A 118 -17.24 -18.29 19.84
CA VAL A 118 -17.27 -17.03 19.08
C VAL A 118 -16.61 -15.87 19.85
N PRO A 119 -16.83 -15.69 21.18
CA PRO A 119 -16.11 -14.68 21.94
C PRO A 119 -14.58 -14.81 21.92
N GLU A 120 -14.04 -16.04 21.93
CA GLU A 120 -12.59 -16.27 21.88
C GLU A 120 -12.01 -15.90 20.50
N ILE A 121 -12.74 -16.22 19.43
CA ILE A 121 -12.40 -15.81 18.07
C ILE A 121 -12.40 -14.27 17.97
N LEU A 122 -13.42 -13.60 18.52
CA LEU A 122 -13.52 -12.15 18.53
C LEU A 122 -12.40 -11.48 19.36
N LYS A 123 -12.01 -12.06 20.49
CA LYS A 123 -10.87 -11.58 21.29
C LYS A 123 -9.59 -11.63 20.48
N THR A 124 -9.34 -12.73 19.79
CA THR A 124 -8.16 -12.88 18.92
C THR A 124 -8.19 -11.86 17.79
N LEU A 125 -9.32 -11.70 17.10
CA LEU A 125 -9.49 -10.70 16.04
C LEU A 125 -9.22 -9.29 16.58
N SER A 126 -9.86 -8.91 17.69
CA SER A 126 -9.69 -7.61 18.33
C SER A 126 -8.23 -7.34 18.71
N SER A 127 -7.51 -8.34 19.20
CA SER A 127 -6.08 -8.20 19.54
C SER A 127 -5.19 -7.93 18.33
N ILE A 128 -5.54 -8.51 17.17
CA ILE A 128 -4.80 -8.34 15.91
C ILE A 128 -5.05 -6.94 15.32
N ILE A 129 -6.32 -6.55 15.20
CA ILE A 129 -6.69 -5.27 14.57
C ILE A 129 -6.65 -4.10 15.54
N ARG A 130 -6.54 -4.36 16.85
CA ARG A 130 -6.53 -3.38 17.95
C ARG A 130 -7.79 -2.50 18.02
N ILE A 131 -8.91 -3.07 17.64
CA ILE A 131 -10.22 -2.43 17.65
C ILE A 131 -11.21 -3.41 18.29
N PRO A 132 -12.11 -2.97 19.19
CA PRO A 132 -13.17 -3.82 19.72
C PRO A 132 -14.06 -4.35 18.60
N CYS A 133 -14.41 -5.64 18.67
CA CYS A 133 -15.22 -6.33 17.67
C CYS A 133 -16.51 -6.85 18.28
N ALA A 134 -17.57 -6.86 17.50
CA ALA A 134 -18.79 -7.58 17.80
C ALA A 134 -19.18 -8.48 16.65
N PHE A 135 -19.79 -9.63 16.94
CA PHE A 135 -20.41 -10.52 15.96
C PHE A 135 -21.90 -10.55 16.24
N ILE A 136 -22.68 -10.26 15.22
CA ILE A 136 -24.15 -10.23 15.29
C ILE A 136 -24.69 -11.40 14.48
N ASP A 137 -25.32 -12.34 15.17
CA ASP A 137 -26.07 -13.43 14.53
C ASP A 137 -27.53 -12.97 14.34
N THR A 138 -27.86 -12.62 13.14
CA THR A 138 -29.20 -12.11 12.78
C THR A 138 -30.27 -13.21 12.80
N HIS A 139 -29.87 -14.48 12.64
CA HIS A 139 -30.80 -15.60 12.64
C HIS A 139 -31.24 -15.98 14.05
N PHE A 140 -30.27 -16.12 14.96
CA PHE A 140 -30.54 -16.46 16.36
C PHE A 140 -30.66 -15.23 17.29
N ARG A 141 -30.51 -14.02 16.75
CA ARG A 141 -30.56 -12.73 17.47
C ARG A 141 -29.58 -12.65 18.64
N ASN A 142 -28.39 -13.22 18.46
CA ASN A 142 -27.32 -13.17 19.45
C ASN A 142 -26.26 -12.16 19.06
N ILE A 143 -25.73 -11.44 20.05
CA ILE A 143 -24.59 -10.53 19.90
C ILE A 143 -23.46 -11.03 20.79
N PHE A 144 -22.29 -11.20 20.20
CA PHE A 144 -21.07 -11.58 20.91
C PHE A 144 -20.06 -10.43 20.81
N PHE A 145 -19.32 -10.17 21.88
CA PHE A 145 -18.35 -9.08 21.95
C PHE A 145 -16.95 -9.62 22.23
N SER A 146 -15.93 -8.94 21.69
CA SER A 146 -14.53 -9.21 22.03
C SER A 146 -14.16 -8.73 23.43
N ASP A 147 -14.82 -7.67 23.90
CA ASP A 147 -14.64 -7.04 25.21
C ASP A 147 -15.98 -6.50 25.70
N GLU A 148 -16.46 -7.03 26.83
CA GLU A 148 -17.73 -6.66 27.45
C GLU A 148 -17.70 -5.25 28.08
N SER A 149 -16.51 -4.69 28.32
CA SER A 149 -16.34 -3.34 28.87
C SER A 149 -16.26 -2.24 27.81
N SER A 150 -16.34 -2.60 26.52
CA SER A 150 -16.16 -1.65 25.42
C SER A 150 -17.34 -0.68 25.26
N SER A 151 -17.06 0.56 24.85
CA SER A 151 -18.11 1.52 24.48
C SER A 151 -19.00 1.04 23.33
N LEU A 152 -18.51 0.08 22.54
CA LEU A 152 -19.26 -0.59 21.48
C LEU A 152 -20.40 -1.43 22.05
N MET A 153 -20.17 -2.14 23.16
CA MET A 153 -21.21 -2.92 23.86
C MET A 153 -22.36 -2.03 24.30
N GLN A 154 -22.07 -0.90 24.96
CA GLN A 154 -23.10 0.02 25.43
C GLN A 154 -23.95 0.56 24.27
N LYS A 155 -23.31 0.96 23.17
CA LYS A 155 -24.02 1.47 21.97
C LYS A 155 -24.91 0.43 21.31
N LEU A 156 -24.49 -0.84 21.27
CA LEU A 156 -25.23 -1.92 20.62
C LEU A 156 -26.32 -2.53 21.52
N GLN A 157 -26.20 -2.46 22.85
CA GLN A 157 -27.23 -2.91 23.78
C GLN A 157 -28.47 -1.98 23.80
N ASP A 158 -28.24 -0.67 23.57
CA ASP A 158 -29.30 0.33 23.53
C ASP A 158 -29.99 0.43 22.16
N ALA A 159 -29.44 -0.19 21.13
CA ALA A 159 -29.94 -0.12 19.78
C ALA A 159 -30.81 -1.33 19.43
N ASP A 160 -31.93 -1.08 18.76
CA ASP A 160 -32.79 -2.16 18.22
C ASP A 160 -32.06 -2.94 17.13
N MET A 161 -32.12 -4.28 17.19
CA MET A 161 -31.45 -5.18 16.25
C MET A 161 -31.88 -4.95 14.80
N GLU A 162 -33.12 -4.58 14.54
CA GLU A 162 -33.62 -4.29 13.20
C GLU A 162 -33.03 -2.97 12.66
N SER A 163 -32.85 -1.97 13.53
CA SER A 163 -32.23 -0.70 13.19
C SER A 163 -30.74 -0.88 12.88
N ILE A 164 -30.00 -1.66 13.69
CA ILE A 164 -28.58 -1.94 13.43
C ILE A 164 -28.37 -2.66 12.09
N THR A 165 -29.21 -3.66 11.81
CA THR A 165 -29.08 -4.46 10.58
C THR A 165 -29.43 -3.64 9.36
N SER A 166 -30.51 -2.86 9.37
CA SER A 166 -30.91 -2.03 8.24
C SER A 166 -29.88 -0.94 7.92
N GLU A 167 -29.37 -0.24 8.92
CA GLU A 167 -28.35 0.81 8.75
C GLU A 167 -27.02 0.26 8.21
N PHE A 168 -26.60 -0.94 8.66
CA PHE A 168 -25.43 -1.61 8.14
C PHE A 168 -25.61 -2.09 6.68
N LEU A 169 -26.78 -2.59 6.36
CA LEU A 169 -27.11 -3.10 5.02
C LEU A 169 -27.23 -1.99 3.98
N GLU A 170 -27.61 -0.77 4.38
CA GLU A 170 -27.66 0.39 3.48
C GLU A 170 -26.28 1.04 3.24
N GLN A 171 -25.35 0.91 4.18
CA GLN A 171 -24.08 1.64 4.17
C GLN A 171 -22.92 0.83 3.55
N TYR A 172 -23.01 -0.50 3.46
CA TYR A 172 -21.94 -1.37 2.97
C TYR A 172 -22.45 -2.37 1.93
N ASP A 173 -21.77 -2.40 0.76
CA ASP A 173 -21.89 -3.49 -0.21
C ASP A 173 -21.44 -4.81 0.43
N TYR A 174 -22.36 -5.69 0.78
CA TYR A 174 -22.02 -6.99 1.33
C TYR A 174 -22.24 -8.08 0.28
N TYR A 175 -21.32 -9.02 0.27
CA TYR A 175 -21.42 -10.22 -0.55
C TYR A 175 -22.28 -11.26 0.17
N THR A 176 -23.48 -11.51 -0.33
CA THR A 176 -24.26 -12.68 0.09
C THR A 176 -23.58 -13.91 -0.50
N VAL A 177 -22.96 -14.74 0.33
CA VAL A 177 -22.57 -16.08 -0.09
C VAL A 177 -23.85 -16.90 -0.16
N ALA A 178 -24.37 -17.08 -1.37
CA ALA A 178 -25.49 -18.01 -1.59
C ALA A 178 -24.96 -19.43 -1.31
N ASN A 179 -25.67 -20.16 -0.44
CA ASN A 179 -25.46 -21.59 -0.20
C ASN A 179 -25.74 -22.41 -1.46
#